data_48ffcf997b99ce09b060213864153544
#
_entry.id   48ffcf997b99ce09b060213864153544
#
_cell.length_a   1.000
_cell.length_b   1.000
_cell.length_c   1.000
_cell.angle_alpha   90.00
_cell.angle_beta   90.00
_cell.angle_gamma   90.00
#
_symmetry.space_group_name_H-M   'P 1'
#
loop_
_entity.id
_entity.type
_entity.pdbx_description
1 polymer ?
#
loop_
_entity_poly.entity_id
_entity_poly.type
_entity_poly.pdbx_seq_one_letter_code
_entity_poly.pdbx_strand_id
1 'polypeptide(L)'
;MGREYERKYRGDAAVIQAIQEKYAPFTPITMETTYYDTPDLKLRLRHWTLRKRLENGVSVCTVKIPLPDGSRGEWETVSASLMAGVLALVSQGAPEELLDLTAGGVTPFCGARFTRLAREISLPQGSVELALDQGCLLGGGKERPLCEIEVELKSGEDGVAAAFSEDLAREFGLVPELKSKLARAMELAL
;
A
#
# COMPACT_ATOMS: atom_id res chain seq x y z
N MET A 1 -6.34 -12.23 8.03
CA MET A 1 -6.88 -10.85 8.03
C MET A 1 -6.04 -10.02 8.98
N GLY A 2 -5.36 -9.00 8.47
CA GLY A 2 -4.67 -7.99 9.26
C GLY A 2 -5.50 -6.71 9.31
N ARG A 3 -5.48 -6.00 10.45
CA ARG A 3 -5.91 -4.60 10.53
C ARG A 3 -4.69 -3.74 10.24
N GLU A 4 -4.75 -2.96 9.17
CA GLU A 4 -3.69 -2.03 8.79
C GLU A 4 -3.90 -0.69 9.50
N TYR A 5 -2.87 -0.22 10.21
CA TYR A 5 -2.78 1.16 10.69
C TYR A 5 -1.50 1.77 10.13
N GLU A 6 -1.66 2.75 9.23
CA GLU A 6 -0.55 3.46 8.61
C GLU A 6 -0.76 4.97 8.62
N ARG A 7 0.33 5.72 8.67
CA ARG A 7 0.37 7.15 8.39
C ARG A 7 1.32 7.42 7.24
N LYS A 8 0.90 8.32 6.34
CA LYS A 8 1.65 8.64 5.12
C LYS A 8 1.95 10.12 5.04
N TYR A 9 3.12 10.41 4.50
CA TYR A 9 3.60 11.77 4.33
C TYR A 9 4.19 11.96 2.94
N ARG A 10 4.08 13.17 2.41
CA ARG A 10 4.77 13.58 1.19
C ARG A 10 6.24 13.74 1.51
N GLY A 11 7.09 13.21 0.64
CA GLY A 11 8.52 13.37 0.69
C GLY A 11 9.06 14.12 -0.52
N ASP A 12 10.31 14.48 -0.42
CA ASP A 12 11.19 14.85 -1.52
C ASP A 12 12.53 14.14 -1.33
N ALA A 13 13.42 14.25 -2.31
CA ALA A 13 14.69 13.52 -2.29
C ALA A 13 15.57 13.91 -1.09
N ALA A 14 15.56 15.18 -0.67
CA ALA A 14 16.39 15.67 0.44
C ALA A 14 15.88 15.14 1.78
N VAL A 15 14.57 15.17 1.99
CA VAL A 15 13.94 14.64 3.20
C VAL A 15 14.13 13.13 3.30
N ILE A 16 13.93 12.39 2.22
CA ILE A 16 14.18 10.93 2.20
C ILE A 16 15.63 10.62 2.53
N GLN A 17 16.58 11.34 1.95
CA GLN A 17 17.99 11.15 2.26
C GLN A 17 18.29 11.40 3.75
N ALA A 18 17.78 12.48 4.34
CA ALA A 18 17.99 12.79 5.74
C ALA A 18 17.41 11.73 6.69
N ILE A 19 16.21 11.21 6.37
CA ILE A 19 15.60 10.11 7.12
C ILE A 19 16.42 8.83 6.97
N GLN A 20 16.87 8.53 5.74
CA GLN A 20 17.70 7.36 5.46
C GLN A 20 19.02 7.39 6.23
N GLU A 21 19.70 8.53 6.29
CA GLU A 21 20.93 8.69 7.07
C GLU A 21 20.71 8.46 8.56
N LYS A 22 19.62 8.99 9.13
CA LYS A 22 19.31 8.86 10.55
C LYS A 22 18.90 7.44 10.94
N TYR A 23 18.14 6.78 10.11
CA TYR A 23 17.51 5.49 10.42
C TYR A 23 18.16 4.29 9.69
N ALA A 24 19.34 4.42 9.09
CA ALA A 24 20.05 3.30 8.47
C ALA A 24 20.30 2.13 9.47
N PRO A 25 20.40 0.87 9.01
CA PRO A 25 20.27 0.41 7.63
C PRO A 25 18.82 0.18 7.20
N PHE A 26 18.55 0.33 5.88
CA PHE A 26 17.30 -0.03 5.24
C PHE A 26 17.48 -1.22 4.31
N THR A 27 16.41 -1.99 4.12
CA THR A 27 16.34 -3.06 3.12
C THR A 27 15.64 -2.53 1.86
N PRO A 28 16.28 -2.54 0.68
CA PRO A 28 15.63 -2.13 -0.56
C PRO A 28 14.70 -3.23 -1.08
N ILE A 29 13.52 -2.84 -1.54
CA ILE A 29 12.51 -3.70 -2.14
C ILE A 29 12.03 -3.05 -3.44
N THR A 30 12.18 -3.73 -4.57
CA THR A 30 11.61 -3.28 -5.84
C THR A 30 10.12 -3.62 -5.87
N MET A 31 9.28 -2.63 -6.13
CA MET A 31 7.83 -2.73 -6.12
C MET A 31 7.25 -2.39 -7.49
N GLU A 32 6.50 -3.33 -8.08
CA GLU A 32 5.68 -3.08 -9.28
C GLU A 32 4.24 -3.45 -8.96
N THR A 33 3.38 -2.47 -8.81
CA THR A 33 1.98 -2.63 -8.42
C THR A 33 1.08 -2.38 -9.62
N THR A 34 0.14 -3.30 -9.88
CA THR A 34 -0.96 -3.13 -10.82
C THR A 34 -2.28 -3.24 -10.07
N TYR A 35 -3.17 -2.27 -10.26
CA TYR A 35 -4.52 -2.26 -9.71
C TYR A 35 -5.52 -2.73 -10.77
N TYR A 36 -6.49 -3.52 -10.34
CA TYR A 36 -7.49 -4.16 -11.19
C TYR A 36 -8.90 -3.79 -10.77
N ASP A 37 -9.78 -3.66 -11.74
CA ASP A 37 -11.22 -3.50 -11.53
C ASP A 37 -11.99 -4.28 -12.61
N THR A 38 -13.27 -4.49 -12.38
CA THR A 38 -14.17 -5.00 -13.41
C THR A 38 -14.45 -3.93 -14.45
N PRO A 39 -14.84 -4.29 -15.69
CA PRO A 39 -15.17 -3.30 -16.73
C PRO A 39 -16.23 -2.28 -16.31
N ASP A 40 -17.16 -2.69 -15.44
CA ASP A 40 -18.24 -1.88 -14.88
C ASP A 40 -17.92 -1.29 -13.49
N LEU A 41 -16.63 -1.29 -13.10
CA LEU A 41 -16.08 -0.63 -11.92
C LEU A 41 -16.66 -1.11 -10.57
N LYS A 42 -17.09 -2.37 -10.50
CA LYS A 42 -17.78 -2.92 -9.31
C LYS A 42 -16.95 -2.89 -8.03
N LEU A 43 -15.61 -3.11 -8.15
CA LEU A 43 -14.73 -3.05 -6.97
C LEU A 43 -14.61 -1.62 -6.48
N ARG A 44 -14.37 -0.66 -7.38
CA ARG A 44 -14.26 0.77 -7.05
C ARG A 44 -15.54 1.32 -6.41
N LEU A 45 -16.69 0.96 -6.95
CA LEU A 45 -18.00 1.39 -6.41
C LEU A 45 -18.24 0.91 -4.97
N ARG A 46 -17.58 -0.16 -4.56
CA ARG A 46 -17.60 -0.69 -3.18
C ARG A 46 -16.42 -0.20 -2.32
N HIS A 47 -15.56 0.65 -2.88
CA HIS A 47 -14.29 1.05 -2.26
C HIS A 47 -13.35 -0.13 -1.98
N TRP A 48 -13.49 -1.22 -2.73
CA TRP A 48 -12.60 -2.37 -2.68
C TRP A 48 -11.39 -2.12 -3.55
N THR A 49 -10.23 -2.58 -3.11
CA THR A 49 -8.98 -2.52 -3.87
C THR A 49 -8.50 -3.92 -4.15
N LEU A 50 -8.37 -4.29 -5.41
CA LEU A 50 -7.70 -5.52 -5.84
C LEU A 50 -6.41 -5.13 -6.56
N ARG A 51 -5.28 -5.66 -6.07
CA ARG A 51 -3.98 -5.41 -6.67
C ARG A 51 -3.16 -6.69 -6.80
N LYS A 52 -2.28 -6.70 -7.78
CA LYS A 52 -1.16 -7.61 -7.88
C LYS A 52 0.12 -6.79 -7.83
N ARG A 53 1.06 -7.20 -6.99
CA ARG A 53 2.33 -6.52 -6.79
C ARG A 53 3.48 -7.51 -6.97
N LEU A 54 4.52 -7.11 -7.68
CA LEU A 54 5.81 -7.79 -7.66
C LEU A 54 6.68 -7.14 -6.60
N GLU A 55 7.13 -7.92 -5.63
CA GLU A 55 8.03 -7.54 -4.55
C GLU A 55 9.34 -8.31 -4.75
N ASN A 56 10.38 -7.64 -5.24
CA ASN A 56 11.62 -8.30 -5.68
C ASN A 56 11.35 -9.49 -6.62
N GLY A 57 10.36 -9.36 -7.52
CA GLY A 57 9.95 -10.40 -8.46
C GLY A 57 8.96 -11.44 -7.91
N VAL A 58 8.68 -11.46 -6.61
CA VAL A 58 7.65 -12.33 -6.02
C VAL A 58 6.28 -11.68 -6.23
N SER A 59 5.35 -12.43 -6.83
CA SER A 59 4.00 -11.94 -7.13
C SER A 59 3.08 -12.11 -5.93
N VAL A 60 2.58 -11.00 -5.41
CA VAL A 60 1.66 -10.91 -4.26
C VAL A 60 0.33 -10.35 -4.72
N CYS A 61 -0.76 -11.07 -4.44
CA CYS A 61 -2.12 -10.63 -4.68
C CYS A 61 -2.73 -10.14 -3.37
N THR A 62 -3.35 -8.96 -3.39
CA THR A 62 -3.93 -8.33 -2.19
C THR A 62 -5.33 -7.83 -2.49
N VAL A 63 -6.27 -8.04 -1.57
CA VAL A 63 -7.55 -7.34 -1.52
C VAL A 63 -7.65 -6.52 -0.23
N LYS A 64 -8.08 -5.25 -0.36
CA LYS A 64 -8.40 -4.38 0.77
C LYS A 64 -9.85 -3.96 0.67
N ILE A 65 -10.60 -4.07 1.76
CA ILE A 65 -12.01 -3.70 1.83
C ILE A 65 -12.29 -2.83 3.06
N PRO A 66 -13.25 -1.89 2.98
CA PRO A 66 -13.70 -1.16 4.16
C PRO A 66 -14.46 -2.10 5.09
N LEU A 67 -14.24 -1.95 6.39
CA LEU A 67 -14.97 -2.68 7.44
C LEU A 67 -16.03 -1.78 8.08
N PRO A 68 -17.07 -2.36 8.71
CA PRO A 68 -18.16 -1.58 9.33
C PRO A 68 -17.72 -0.60 10.42
N ASP A 69 -16.59 -0.87 11.08
CA ASP A 69 -16.00 -0.01 12.12
C ASP A 69 -15.17 1.16 11.54
N GLY A 70 -15.15 1.31 10.19
CA GLY A 70 -14.39 2.34 9.49
C GLY A 70 -12.92 1.98 9.26
N SER A 71 -12.44 0.84 9.77
CA SER A 71 -11.11 0.31 9.46
C SER A 71 -11.07 -0.38 8.10
N ARG A 72 -9.91 -0.91 7.71
CA ARG A 72 -9.76 -1.70 6.48
C ARG A 72 -9.28 -3.10 6.80
N GLY A 73 -10.00 -4.09 6.26
CA GLY A 73 -9.54 -5.47 6.21
C GLY A 73 -8.59 -5.66 5.04
N GLU A 74 -7.50 -6.36 5.27
CA GLU A 74 -6.53 -6.74 4.26
C GLU A 74 -6.30 -8.25 4.27
N TRP A 75 -6.31 -8.84 3.08
CA TRP A 75 -5.92 -10.23 2.82
C TRP A 75 -4.87 -10.23 1.73
N GLU A 76 -3.83 -11.02 1.92
CA GLU A 76 -2.70 -11.08 1.04
C GLU A 76 -2.24 -12.52 0.82
N THR A 77 -1.82 -12.85 -0.40
CA THR A 77 -1.31 -14.18 -0.73
C THR A 77 -0.29 -14.12 -1.87
N VAL A 78 0.71 -14.97 -1.82
CA VAL A 78 1.63 -15.17 -2.95
C VAL A 78 0.92 -15.95 -4.05
N SER A 79 0.82 -15.36 -5.24
CA SER A 79 0.22 -16.03 -6.40
C SER A 79 0.73 -15.44 -7.71
N ALA A 80 1.14 -16.30 -8.63
CA ALA A 80 1.55 -15.89 -9.98
C ALA A 80 0.36 -15.43 -10.83
N SER A 81 -0.82 -15.99 -10.62
CA SER A 81 -2.07 -15.67 -11.33
C SER A 81 -2.99 -14.83 -10.44
N LEU A 82 -3.56 -13.76 -10.98
CA LEU A 82 -4.51 -12.93 -10.25
C LEU A 82 -5.75 -13.72 -9.81
N MET A 83 -6.32 -14.54 -10.69
CA MET A 83 -7.53 -15.32 -10.36
C MET A 83 -7.25 -16.43 -9.34
N ALA A 84 -6.11 -17.11 -9.43
CA ALA A 84 -5.71 -18.06 -8.39
C ALA A 84 -5.47 -17.33 -7.05
N GLY A 85 -4.94 -16.11 -7.09
CA GLY A 85 -4.82 -15.25 -5.92
C GLY A 85 -6.18 -14.91 -5.31
N VAL A 86 -7.17 -14.50 -6.11
CA VAL A 86 -8.54 -14.23 -5.65
C VAL A 86 -9.16 -15.43 -4.93
N LEU A 87 -9.04 -16.63 -5.53
CA LEU A 87 -9.51 -17.88 -4.89
C LEU A 87 -8.82 -18.14 -3.54
N ALA A 88 -7.50 -17.96 -3.49
CA ALA A 88 -6.73 -18.14 -2.26
C ALA A 88 -7.11 -17.11 -1.19
N LEU A 89 -7.33 -15.84 -1.56
CA LEU A 89 -7.76 -14.79 -0.63
C LEU A 89 -9.11 -15.13 0.00
N VAL A 90 -10.08 -15.61 -0.80
CA VAL A 90 -11.38 -16.04 -0.28
C VAL A 90 -11.24 -17.27 0.63
N SER A 91 -10.40 -18.23 0.28
CA SER A 91 -10.13 -19.39 1.17
C SER A 91 -9.48 -18.98 2.50
N GLN A 92 -8.82 -17.82 2.56
CA GLN A 92 -8.25 -17.23 3.77
C GLN A 92 -9.24 -16.32 4.53
N GLY A 93 -10.50 -16.27 4.11
CA GLY A 93 -11.58 -15.55 4.77
C GLY A 93 -11.86 -14.15 4.21
N ALA A 94 -11.35 -13.79 3.02
CA ALA A 94 -11.89 -12.64 2.30
C ALA A 94 -13.35 -12.92 1.89
N PRO A 95 -14.21 -11.89 1.75
CA PRO A 95 -15.61 -12.11 1.40
C PRO A 95 -15.80 -12.90 0.10
N GLU A 96 -16.70 -13.89 0.11
CA GLU A 96 -17.04 -14.71 -1.07
C GLU A 96 -17.55 -13.85 -2.24
N GLU A 97 -18.18 -12.71 -1.92
CA GLU A 97 -18.61 -11.71 -2.91
C GLU A 97 -17.47 -11.30 -3.88
N LEU A 98 -16.20 -11.39 -3.45
CA LEU A 98 -15.06 -11.10 -4.31
C LEU A 98 -15.01 -12.03 -5.54
N LEU A 99 -15.39 -13.30 -5.39
CA LEU A 99 -15.48 -14.25 -6.50
C LEU A 99 -16.58 -13.86 -7.48
N ASP A 100 -17.76 -13.53 -6.98
CA ASP A 100 -18.91 -13.13 -7.81
C ASP A 100 -18.60 -11.85 -8.59
N LEU A 101 -17.98 -10.86 -7.91
CA LEU A 101 -17.60 -9.60 -8.55
C LEU A 101 -16.58 -9.80 -9.67
N THR A 102 -15.61 -10.69 -9.47
CA THR A 102 -14.50 -10.90 -10.41
C THR A 102 -14.75 -11.99 -11.44
N ALA A 103 -15.86 -12.74 -11.34
CA ALA A 103 -16.21 -13.86 -12.24
C ALA A 103 -16.27 -13.45 -13.72
N GLY A 104 -16.72 -12.24 -14.03
CA GLY A 104 -16.75 -11.69 -15.39
C GLY A 104 -15.40 -11.18 -15.92
N GLY A 105 -14.34 -11.35 -15.12
CA GLY A 105 -13.00 -10.86 -15.43
C GLY A 105 -12.72 -9.47 -14.86
N VAL A 106 -11.43 -9.17 -14.72
CA VAL A 106 -10.92 -7.88 -14.27
C VAL A 106 -9.82 -7.39 -15.22
N THR A 107 -9.69 -6.09 -15.35
CA THR A 107 -8.70 -5.43 -16.20
C THR A 107 -7.79 -4.51 -15.40
N PRO A 108 -6.50 -4.40 -15.78
CA PRO A 108 -5.61 -3.42 -15.18
C PRO A 108 -6.03 -2.00 -15.61
N PHE A 109 -5.94 -1.03 -14.70
CA PHE A 109 -6.32 0.35 -15.02
C PHE A 109 -5.33 1.42 -14.55
N CYS A 110 -4.54 1.15 -13.52
CA CYS A 110 -3.45 2.03 -13.07
C CYS A 110 -2.44 1.24 -12.24
N GLY A 111 -1.36 1.88 -11.81
CA GLY A 111 -0.32 1.20 -11.06
C GLY A 111 0.70 2.13 -10.43
N ALA A 112 1.79 1.53 -9.94
CA ALA A 112 2.95 2.24 -9.43
C ALA A 112 4.20 1.37 -9.60
N ARG A 113 5.33 2.00 -9.91
CA ARG A 113 6.67 1.37 -9.90
C ARG A 113 7.57 2.20 -9.00
N PHE A 114 8.15 1.58 -7.99
CA PHE A 114 9.00 2.29 -7.06
C PHE A 114 9.96 1.35 -6.34
N THR A 115 11.01 1.92 -5.77
CA THR A 115 11.84 1.24 -4.77
C THR A 115 11.36 1.69 -3.40
N ARG A 116 11.10 0.72 -2.54
CA ARG A 116 10.84 0.90 -1.11
C ARG A 116 12.12 0.63 -0.35
N LEU A 117 12.54 1.58 0.46
CA LEU A 117 13.51 1.33 1.51
C LEU A 117 12.73 1.07 2.79
N ALA A 118 12.76 -0.16 3.31
CA ALA A 118 12.00 -0.57 4.48
C ALA A 118 12.91 -0.84 5.68
N ARG A 119 12.45 -0.42 6.86
CA ARG A 119 13.09 -0.74 8.13
C ARG A 119 12.05 -0.94 9.23
N GLU A 120 12.11 -2.08 9.91
CA GLU A 120 11.38 -2.25 11.17
C GLU A 120 12.14 -1.57 12.32
N ILE A 121 11.42 -0.77 13.10
CA ILE A 121 11.93 -0.03 14.25
C ILE A 121 11.20 -0.55 15.49
N SER A 122 11.97 -1.16 16.41
CA SER A 122 11.46 -1.58 17.70
C SER A 122 11.33 -0.38 18.63
N LEU A 123 10.18 -0.27 19.27
CA LEU A 123 9.84 0.78 20.25
C LEU A 123 9.45 0.12 21.58
N PRO A 124 9.46 0.83 22.71
CA PRO A 124 9.17 0.21 24.03
C PRO A 124 7.81 -0.48 24.12
N GLN A 125 6.82 -0.07 23.31
CA GLN A 125 5.44 -0.58 23.37
C GLN A 125 5.00 -1.28 22.09
N GLY A 126 5.94 -1.60 21.18
CA GLY A 126 5.62 -2.27 19.92
C GLY A 126 6.68 -2.05 18.85
N SER A 127 6.29 -2.22 17.59
CA SER A 127 7.18 -1.93 16.46
C SER A 127 6.43 -1.28 15.29
N VAL A 128 7.15 -0.52 14.50
CA VAL A 128 6.68 0.11 13.28
C VAL A 128 7.59 -0.23 12.12
N GLU A 129 7.04 -0.32 10.91
CA GLU A 129 7.83 -0.26 9.70
C GLU A 129 7.89 1.20 9.22
N LEU A 130 9.10 1.72 9.07
CA LEU A 130 9.37 2.96 8.36
C LEU A 130 9.74 2.61 6.92
N ALA A 131 8.93 3.08 5.97
CA ALA A 131 9.12 2.84 4.55
C ALA A 131 9.29 4.16 3.79
N LEU A 132 10.30 4.21 2.91
CA LEU A 132 10.61 5.34 2.05
C LEU A 132 10.43 4.90 0.60
N ASP A 133 9.41 5.42 -0.07
CA ASP A 133 9.03 5.02 -1.43
C ASP A 133 9.42 6.08 -2.44
N GLN A 134 10.22 5.71 -3.45
CA GLN A 134 10.62 6.58 -4.54
C GLN A 134 10.43 5.90 -5.89
N GLY A 135 9.74 6.58 -6.82
CA GLY A 135 9.48 6.05 -8.15
C GLY A 135 8.41 6.83 -8.90
N CYS A 136 7.42 6.14 -9.47
CA CYS A 136 6.33 6.77 -10.21
C CYS A 136 4.99 6.07 -10.02
N LEU A 137 3.93 6.86 -10.11
CA LEU A 137 2.55 6.44 -10.29
C LEU A 137 2.24 6.34 -11.78
N LEU A 138 1.42 5.37 -12.18
CA LEU A 138 1.10 5.03 -13.56
C LEU A 138 -0.41 5.06 -13.78
N GLY A 139 -0.90 5.78 -14.80
CA GLY A 139 -2.32 5.80 -15.12
C GLY A 139 -2.58 6.52 -16.44
N GLY A 140 -3.50 6.00 -17.26
CA GLY A 140 -3.88 6.60 -18.54
C GLY A 140 -2.72 6.84 -19.52
N GLY A 141 -1.70 5.99 -19.49
CA GLY A 141 -0.48 6.17 -20.29
C GLY A 141 0.44 7.29 -19.81
N LYS A 142 0.15 7.89 -18.64
CA LYS A 142 0.94 8.97 -18.02
C LYS A 142 1.69 8.44 -16.80
N GLU A 143 2.79 9.13 -16.46
CA GLU A 143 3.56 8.88 -15.24
C GLU A 143 3.62 10.14 -14.39
N ARG A 144 3.63 9.98 -13.05
CA ARG A 144 3.82 11.07 -12.08
C ARG A 144 4.82 10.61 -11.03
N PRO A 145 5.80 11.44 -10.66
CA PRO A 145 6.74 11.12 -9.59
C PRO A 145 6.02 10.71 -8.30
N LEU A 146 6.54 9.69 -7.63
CA LEU A 146 6.16 9.23 -6.31
C LEU A 146 7.34 9.43 -5.37
N CYS A 147 7.11 10.16 -4.28
CA CYS A 147 8.04 10.30 -3.17
C CYS A 147 7.21 10.34 -1.88
N GLU A 148 7.25 9.26 -1.09
CA GLU A 148 6.34 9.07 0.04
C GLU A 148 7.07 8.41 1.21
N ILE A 149 6.71 8.82 2.42
CA ILE A 149 7.15 8.21 3.67
C ILE A 149 5.93 7.57 4.31
N GLU A 150 6.03 6.28 4.67
CA GLU A 150 4.98 5.54 5.38
C GLU A 150 5.50 5.07 6.73
N VAL A 151 4.65 5.15 7.74
CA VAL A 151 4.85 4.55 9.06
C VAL A 151 3.69 3.60 9.30
N GLU A 152 3.97 2.30 9.30
CA GLU A 152 2.98 1.24 9.48
C GLU A 152 3.19 0.54 10.83
N LEU A 153 2.11 0.33 11.58
CA LEU A 153 2.14 -0.44 12.82
C LEU A 153 2.39 -1.93 12.52
N LYS A 154 3.42 -2.52 13.10
CA LYS A 154 3.70 -3.97 13.01
C LYS A 154 3.30 -4.71 14.28
N SER A 155 3.47 -4.10 15.45
CA SER A 155 3.02 -4.65 16.72
C SER A 155 2.71 -3.55 17.73
N GLY A 156 1.84 -3.84 18.69
CA GLY A 156 1.39 -2.89 19.72
C GLY A 156 0.06 -2.23 19.38
N GLU A 157 -0.21 -1.11 20.02
CA GLU A 157 -1.43 -0.32 19.81
C GLU A 157 -1.21 0.80 18.78
N ASP A 158 -2.28 1.30 18.16
CA ASP A 158 -2.26 2.38 17.15
C ASP A 158 -1.47 3.62 17.64
N GLY A 159 -1.52 3.91 18.95
CA GLY A 159 -0.78 5.00 19.57
C GLY A 159 0.74 4.93 19.41
N VAL A 160 1.29 3.73 19.23
CA VAL A 160 2.74 3.52 19.01
C VAL A 160 3.15 4.12 17.66
N ALA A 161 2.44 3.75 16.60
CA ALA A 161 2.71 4.29 15.27
C ALA A 161 2.30 5.77 15.16
N ALA A 162 1.23 6.18 15.85
CA ALA A 162 0.82 7.59 15.91
C ALA A 162 1.92 8.47 16.50
N ALA A 163 2.43 8.14 17.69
CA ALA A 163 3.48 8.90 18.37
C ALA A 163 4.77 8.97 17.54
N PHE A 164 5.24 7.82 17.05
CA PHE A 164 6.45 7.76 16.22
C PHE A 164 6.32 8.62 14.96
N SER A 165 5.17 8.53 14.27
CA SER A 165 4.95 9.29 13.04
C SER A 165 4.81 10.80 13.29
N GLU A 166 4.27 11.23 14.43
CA GLU A 166 4.18 12.64 14.83
C GLU A 166 5.56 13.24 15.14
N ASP A 167 6.40 12.48 15.84
CA ASP A 167 7.78 12.89 16.13
C ASP A 167 8.59 12.99 14.83
N LEU A 168 8.48 11.98 13.95
CA LEU A 168 9.11 12.00 12.63
C LEU A 168 8.66 13.20 11.80
N ALA A 169 7.35 13.46 11.77
CA ALA A 169 6.79 14.58 11.02
C ALA A 169 7.26 15.93 11.56
N ARG A 170 7.35 16.08 12.88
CA ARG A 170 7.85 17.31 13.51
C ARG A 170 9.32 17.54 13.21
N GLU A 171 10.13 16.49 13.27
CA GLU A 171 11.57 16.58 13.06
C GLU A 171 11.94 16.94 11.61
N PHE A 172 11.28 16.30 10.66
CA PHE A 172 11.59 16.46 9.23
C PHE A 172 10.63 17.41 8.49
N GLY A 173 9.69 18.06 9.18
CA GLY A 173 8.73 18.98 8.57
C GLY A 173 7.78 18.30 7.59
N LEU A 174 7.36 17.05 7.86
CA LEU A 174 6.58 16.25 6.92
C LEU A 174 5.13 16.73 6.81
N VAL A 175 4.61 16.72 5.60
CA VAL A 175 3.21 17.06 5.29
C VAL A 175 2.43 15.77 5.05
N PRO A 176 1.29 15.56 5.74
CA PRO A 176 0.48 14.35 5.56
C PRO A 176 0.03 14.16 4.11
N GLU A 177 0.09 12.92 3.61
CA GLU A 177 -0.52 12.51 2.35
C GLU A 177 -1.81 11.73 2.62
N LEU A 178 -2.94 12.36 2.34
CA LEU A 178 -4.27 11.79 2.64
C LEU A 178 -4.77 10.83 1.56
N LYS A 179 -4.21 10.93 0.34
CA LYS A 179 -4.62 10.08 -0.78
C LYS A 179 -3.74 8.84 -0.86
N SER A 180 -4.35 7.69 -1.11
CA SER A 180 -3.60 6.47 -1.38
C SER A 180 -2.86 6.54 -2.73
N LYS A 181 -1.84 5.69 -2.93
CA LYS A 181 -1.18 5.51 -4.24
C LYS A 181 -2.20 5.20 -5.34
N LEU A 182 -3.19 4.35 -5.03
CA LEU A 182 -4.30 4.05 -5.94
C LEU A 182 -5.07 5.31 -6.34
N ALA A 183 -5.54 6.10 -5.37
CA ALA A 183 -6.33 7.30 -5.64
C ALA A 183 -5.55 8.30 -6.52
N ARG A 184 -4.27 8.51 -6.24
CA ARG A 184 -3.40 9.39 -7.02
C ARG A 184 -3.08 8.84 -8.41
N ALA A 185 -2.91 7.52 -8.57
CA ALA A 185 -2.70 6.88 -9.87
C ALA A 185 -3.98 6.92 -10.74
N MET A 186 -5.16 6.79 -10.11
CA MET A 186 -6.44 6.93 -10.81
C MET A 186 -6.64 8.33 -11.39
N GLU A 187 -6.21 9.38 -10.70
CA GLU A 187 -6.28 10.76 -11.22
C GLU A 187 -5.50 10.95 -12.53
N LEU A 188 -4.48 10.12 -12.77
CA LEU A 188 -3.73 10.14 -14.04
C LEU A 188 -4.49 9.45 -15.17
N ALA A 189 -5.36 8.48 -14.84
CA ALA A 189 -6.11 7.70 -15.82
C ALA A 189 -7.38 8.42 -16.31
N LEU A 190 -7.75 9.52 -15.66
CA LEU A 190 -8.84 10.41 -16.07
C LEU A 190 -8.32 11.51 -17.01
#